data_cf0ce7ff22de03a0a355dac46fae5649
#
_entry.id   cf0ce7ff22de03a0a355dac46fae5649
#
_cell.length_a   1.000
_cell.length_b   1.000
_cell.length_c   1.000
_cell.angle_alpha   90.00
_cell.angle_beta   90.00
_cell.angle_gamma   90.00
#
_symmetry.space_group_name_H-M   'P 1'
#
loop_
_entity.id
_entity.type
_entity.pdbx_description
1 polymer ?
#
loop_
_entity_poly.entity_id
_entity_poly.type
_entity_poly.pdbx_seq_one_letter_code
_entity_poly.pdbx_strand_id
1 'polypeptide(L)'
;MKWSAEETSIVRQYENTSKKASDIYQQLFASGYDRTLKAVRRKIESMHLGKPYKNLDISKLPKILMLDIETTPIPVWAWSLGKQYVQTHSMMKDSNGKIIDWYVLSWSAKWLYDDEVLSDVLTSKEAIDRNDKRVLESAWKLLDEADIIIAHNGDKFDLRKIKARFLSNGIMPPMPYKTIDTLKVARKEFALTSNKQDYITRLLGVQKKLDTDFQLWVDCMNGDTEALKKMEEYNKHDVLGLEQMYLKLRPYISGHPNIAVMMEENVCSSCGSDSLNSVGKYYYTGSSKYELYYCNGCMSPHIRGKNNVSEKNIFVRSAAK
;
A
#
# COMPACT_ATOMS: atom_id res chain seq x y z
N MET A 1 37.82 0.88 9.06
CA MET A 1 37.23 2.09 9.68
C MET A 1 35.78 1.80 9.98
N LYS A 2 35.32 1.90 11.25
CA LYS A 2 33.92 1.65 11.63
C LYS A 2 33.03 2.80 11.12
N TRP A 3 31.79 2.51 10.76
CA TRP A 3 30.78 3.49 10.41
C TRP A 3 30.13 4.05 11.67
N SER A 4 29.98 5.38 11.76
CA SER A 4 29.27 6.01 12.86
C SER A 4 27.75 5.76 12.77
N ALA A 5 27.02 6.06 13.86
CA ALA A 5 25.57 5.97 13.87
C ALA A 5 24.94 6.98 12.89
N GLU A 6 25.53 8.19 12.80
CA GLU A 6 25.07 9.27 11.90
C GLU A 6 25.32 8.93 10.44
N GLU A 7 26.51 8.45 10.07
CA GLU A 7 26.80 7.97 8.73
C GLU A 7 25.85 6.84 8.31
N THR A 8 25.61 5.92 9.24
CA THR A 8 24.69 4.80 9.03
C THR A 8 23.26 5.29 8.86
N SER A 9 22.85 6.34 9.59
CA SER A 9 21.54 7.00 9.45
C SER A 9 21.39 7.66 8.07
N ILE A 10 22.43 8.38 7.60
CA ILE A 10 22.44 8.97 6.26
C ILE A 10 22.25 7.89 5.18
N VAL A 11 22.98 6.77 5.27
CA VAL A 11 22.82 5.67 4.32
C VAL A 11 21.41 5.08 4.37
N ARG A 12 20.80 4.96 5.57
CA ARG A 12 19.43 4.44 5.73
C ARG A 12 18.34 5.35 5.17
N GLN A 13 18.54 6.67 5.08
CA GLN A 13 17.56 7.58 4.48
C GLN A 13 17.27 7.26 3.01
N TYR A 14 18.16 6.52 2.37
CA TYR A 14 18.03 6.09 0.97
C TYR A 14 17.49 4.67 0.81
N GLU A 15 17.08 4.04 1.92
CA GLU A 15 16.40 2.75 1.88
C GLU A 15 15.09 2.89 1.08
N ASN A 16 14.91 2.00 0.10
CA ASN A 16 13.76 2.00 -0.81
C ASN A 16 13.62 3.26 -1.70
N THR A 17 14.71 3.98 -1.95
CA THR A 17 14.74 5.07 -2.92
C THR A 17 15.42 4.62 -4.22
N SER A 18 15.10 5.26 -5.36
CA SER A 18 15.77 5.06 -6.65
C SER A 18 17.18 5.66 -6.71
N LYS A 19 17.66 6.29 -5.62
CA LYS A 19 18.96 6.96 -5.59
C LYS A 19 20.12 5.96 -5.69
N LYS A 20 21.13 6.33 -6.45
CA LYS A 20 22.33 5.52 -6.68
C LYS A 20 23.32 5.67 -5.51
N ALA A 21 24.21 4.71 -5.35
CA ALA A 21 25.30 4.79 -4.36
C ALA A 21 26.16 6.07 -4.51
N SER A 22 26.23 6.65 -5.73
CA SER A 22 26.84 7.93 -5.99
C SER A 22 26.17 9.09 -5.24
N ASP A 23 24.86 9.07 -5.15
CA ASP A 23 24.08 10.16 -4.53
C ASP A 23 24.25 10.13 -3.00
N ILE A 24 24.29 8.91 -2.44
CA ILE A 24 24.58 8.68 -1.01
C ILE A 24 26.02 9.11 -0.68
N TYR A 25 26.96 8.80 -1.56
CA TYR A 25 28.36 9.25 -1.44
C TYR A 25 28.45 10.78 -1.40
N GLN A 26 27.78 11.46 -2.32
CA GLN A 26 27.73 12.93 -2.38
C GLN A 26 27.17 13.54 -1.10
N GLN A 27 26.11 12.94 -0.54
CA GLN A 27 25.50 13.45 0.69
C GLN A 27 26.38 13.20 1.93
N LEU A 28 27.03 12.04 2.02
CA LEU A 28 28.01 11.78 3.08
C LEU A 28 29.16 12.79 3.03
N PHE A 29 29.66 13.06 1.83
CA PHE A 29 30.72 14.05 1.60
C PHE A 29 30.26 15.46 2.01
N ALA A 30 29.06 15.87 1.60
CA ALA A 30 28.46 17.16 1.99
C ALA A 30 28.22 17.28 3.50
N SER A 31 28.04 16.16 4.20
CA SER A 31 27.91 16.09 5.65
C SER A 31 29.26 15.96 6.39
N GLY A 32 30.39 16.10 5.69
CA GLY A 32 31.73 16.09 6.26
C GLY A 32 32.35 14.69 6.49
N TYR A 33 31.74 13.64 5.94
CA TYR A 33 32.26 12.28 6.07
C TYR A 33 33.10 11.87 4.87
N ASP A 34 34.36 11.55 5.09
CA ASP A 34 35.30 11.10 4.06
C ASP A 34 35.18 9.56 3.89
N ARG A 35 34.37 9.15 2.92
CA ARG A 35 34.18 7.74 2.53
C ARG A 35 34.41 7.57 1.04
N THR A 36 34.97 6.44 0.64
CA THR A 36 35.07 6.14 -0.82
C THR A 36 33.72 5.60 -1.32
N LEU A 37 33.42 5.82 -2.58
CA LEU A 37 32.22 5.26 -3.23
C LEU A 37 32.15 3.74 -3.10
N LYS A 38 33.33 3.04 -3.11
CA LYS A 38 33.42 1.60 -2.87
C LYS A 38 33.00 1.22 -1.43
N ALA A 39 33.39 2.05 -0.44
CA ALA A 39 32.96 1.83 0.95
C ALA A 39 31.46 2.06 1.12
N VAL A 40 30.89 3.08 0.46
CA VAL A 40 29.43 3.34 0.44
C VAL A 40 28.69 2.16 -0.17
N ARG A 41 29.11 1.66 -1.34
CA ARG A 41 28.52 0.47 -1.98
C ARG A 41 28.55 -0.74 -1.04
N ARG A 42 29.70 -1.04 -0.41
CA ARG A 42 29.82 -2.14 0.55
C ARG A 42 28.92 -1.95 1.80
N LYS A 43 28.76 -0.70 2.25
CA LYS A 43 27.88 -0.39 3.39
C LYS A 43 26.41 -0.62 3.01
N ILE A 44 25.97 -0.15 1.84
CA ILE A 44 24.64 -0.40 1.27
C ILE A 44 24.40 -1.91 1.19
N GLU A 45 25.35 -2.66 0.63
CA GLU A 45 25.29 -4.12 0.55
C GLU A 45 25.21 -4.78 1.94
N SER A 46 26.05 -4.35 2.89
CA SER A 46 26.07 -4.89 4.27
C SER A 46 24.82 -4.56 5.08
N MET A 47 24.14 -3.47 4.74
CA MET A 47 22.88 -3.06 5.36
C MET A 47 21.67 -3.57 4.58
N HIS A 48 21.91 -4.30 3.48
CA HIS A 48 20.87 -4.77 2.55
C HIS A 48 19.94 -3.66 2.05
N LEU A 49 20.47 -2.42 1.93
CA LEU A 49 19.72 -1.23 1.49
C LEU A 49 19.65 -1.09 -0.04
N GLY A 50 20.18 -2.02 -0.79
CA GLY A 50 20.04 -2.06 -2.24
C GLY A 50 19.10 -3.19 -2.62
N LYS A 51 18.12 -2.92 -3.48
CA LYS A 51 17.08 -3.85 -3.96
C LYS A 51 17.07 -5.16 -3.14
N PRO A 52 16.17 -5.33 -2.17
CA PRO A 52 16.16 -6.48 -1.24
C PRO A 52 16.01 -7.85 -1.95
N TYR A 53 16.06 -7.85 -3.26
CA TYR A 53 15.65 -8.94 -4.15
C TYR A 53 16.72 -9.35 -5.15
N LYS A 54 18.01 -9.15 -4.84
CA LYS A 54 19.10 -9.43 -5.79
C LYS A 54 19.17 -10.90 -6.24
N ASN A 55 18.55 -11.82 -5.50
CA ASN A 55 18.49 -13.26 -5.79
C ASN A 55 17.04 -13.77 -5.87
N LEU A 56 16.04 -12.91 -5.78
CA LEU A 56 14.65 -13.31 -5.82
C LEU A 56 14.20 -13.39 -7.29
N ASP A 57 13.69 -14.52 -7.69
CA ASP A 57 12.99 -14.67 -8.96
C ASP A 57 11.63 -13.96 -8.85
N ILE A 58 11.60 -12.70 -9.31
CA ILE A 58 10.40 -11.84 -9.25
C ILE A 58 9.23 -12.51 -9.97
N SER A 59 9.49 -13.37 -10.96
CA SER A 59 8.44 -14.08 -11.70
C SER A 59 7.65 -15.08 -10.84
N LYS A 60 8.23 -15.51 -9.72
CA LYS A 60 7.59 -16.41 -8.75
C LYS A 60 6.87 -15.69 -7.62
N LEU A 61 7.07 -14.38 -7.48
CA LEU A 61 6.38 -13.62 -6.45
C LEU A 61 4.88 -13.51 -6.78
N PRO A 62 4.01 -13.53 -5.75
CA PRO A 62 2.62 -13.18 -5.96
C PRO A 62 2.50 -11.76 -6.52
N LYS A 63 1.54 -11.54 -7.39
CA LYS A 63 1.23 -10.23 -7.96
C LYS A 63 0.59 -9.33 -6.90
N ILE A 64 1.34 -8.36 -6.40
CA ILE A 64 0.91 -7.42 -5.36
C ILE A 64 0.61 -6.07 -6.01
N LEU A 65 -0.64 -5.64 -5.95
CA LEU A 65 -1.13 -4.42 -6.56
C LEU A 65 -1.38 -3.34 -5.50
N MET A 66 -0.73 -2.18 -5.63
CA MET A 66 -1.16 -0.93 -4.97
C MET A 66 -2.33 -0.37 -5.75
N LEU A 67 -3.40 0.05 -5.08
CA LEU A 67 -4.61 0.55 -5.73
C LEU A 67 -5.17 1.74 -4.97
N ASP A 68 -5.62 2.74 -5.71
CA ASP A 68 -6.39 3.87 -5.23
C ASP A 68 -7.40 4.31 -6.30
N ILE A 69 -8.59 4.76 -5.89
CA ILE A 69 -9.63 5.25 -6.79
C ILE A 69 -10.17 6.60 -6.35
N GLU A 70 -10.59 7.39 -7.34
CA GLU A 70 -11.33 8.61 -7.11
C GLU A 70 -12.76 8.49 -7.60
N THR A 71 -13.70 8.97 -6.81
CA THR A 71 -15.13 8.89 -7.13
C THR A 71 -15.80 10.24 -6.99
N THR A 72 -16.86 10.45 -7.73
CA THR A 72 -17.67 11.66 -7.60
C THR A 72 -18.40 11.73 -6.26
N PRO A 73 -18.65 12.93 -5.73
CA PRO A 73 -19.65 13.14 -4.71
C PRO A 73 -21.07 12.85 -5.24
N ILE A 74 -22.01 12.63 -4.33
CA ILE A 74 -23.43 12.49 -4.66
C ILE A 74 -24.08 13.87 -4.61
N PRO A 75 -24.70 14.38 -5.68
CA PRO A 75 -25.46 15.62 -5.63
C PRO A 75 -26.80 15.43 -4.90
N VAL A 76 -27.04 16.26 -3.90
CA VAL A 76 -28.23 16.16 -3.04
C VAL A 76 -28.85 17.54 -2.73
N TRP A 77 -30.15 17.57 -2.48
CA TRP A 77 -30.83 18.70 -1.88
C TRP A 77 -30.81 18.58 -0.36
N ALA A 78 -30.33 19.60 0.32
CA ALA A 78 -30.25 19.65 1.77
C ALA A 78 -30.90 20.91 2.34
N TRP A 79 -31.64 20.78 3.42
CA TRP A 79 -32.33 21.90 4.09
C TRP A 79 -31.39 22.70 5.00
N SER A 80 -30.26 22.10 5.46
CA SER A 80 -29.29 22.76 6.33
C SER A 80 -27.88 22.31 6.00
N LEU A 81 -26.89 23.10 6.41
CA LEU A 81 -25.47 22.73 6.34
C LEU A 81 -25.05 22.02 7.64
N GLY A 82 -23.93 21.31 7.56
CA GLY A 82 -23.34 20.60 8.68
C GLY A 82 -23.56 19.09 8.63
N LYS A 83 -23.30 18.41 9.75
CA LYS A 83 -23.40 16.96 9.82
C LYS A 83 -24.88 16.54 9.89
N GLN A 84 -25.38 15.95 8.83
CA GLN A 84 -26.77 15.48 8.73
C GLN A 84 -26.85 14.13 8.03
N TYR A 85 -27.92 13.40 8.27
CA TYR A 85 -28.26 12.19 7.53
C TYR A 85 -29.09 12.58 6.30
N VAL A 86 -28.58 12.25 5.10
CA VAL A 86 -29.26 12.53 3.84
C VAL A 86 -29.96 11.26 3.35
N GLN A 87 -31.26 11.35 3.09
CA GLN A 87 -32.04 10.24 2.58
C GLN A 87 -32.00 10.16 1.05
N THR A 88 -32.21 8.99 0.49
CA THR A 88 -32.14 8.76 -0.97
C THR A 88 -33.14 9.61 -1.78
N HIS A 89 -34.29 9.99 -1.21
CA HIS A 89 -35.25 10.87 -1.88
C HIS A 89 -34.75 12.31 -2.07
N SER A 90 -33.70 12.72 -1.32
CA SER A 90 -33.04 14.03 -1.47
C SER A 90 -31.97 14.04 -2.57
N MET A 91 -31.68 12.88 -3.19
CA MET A 91 -30.74 12.82 -4.32
C MET A 91 -31.30 13.55 -5.53
N MET A 92 -30.43 14.28 -6.21
CA MET A 92 -30.79 14.96 -7.45
C MET A 92 -31.11 13.96 -8.56
N LYS A 93 -31.97 14.36 -9.48
CA LYS A 93 -32.36 13.59 -10.66
C LYS A 93 -31.93 14.32 -11.92
N ASP A 94 -31.61 13.57 -12.95
CA ASP A 94 -31.33 14.10 -14.28
C ASP A 94 -32.65 14.53 -14.99
N SER A 95 -32.54 15.06 -16.22
CA SER A 95 -33.67 15.50 -17.05
C SER A 95 -34.68 14.39 -17.36
N ASN A 96 -34.29 13.12 -17.24
CA ASN A 96 -35.14 11.95 -17.45
C ASN A 96 -35.75 11.41 -16.15
N GLY A 97 -35.53 12.09 -15.02
CA GLY A 97 -35.99 11.66 -13.70
C GLY A 97 -35.20 10.55 -13.04
N LYS A 98 -34.06 10.13 -13.62
CA LYS A 98 -33.17 9.12 -13.05
C LYS A 98 -32.29 9.74 -11.95
N ILE A 99 -32.15 9.05 -10.83
CA ILE A 99 -31.28 9.45 -9.73
C ILE A 99 -29.84 9.59 -10.23
N ILE A 100 -29.18 10.70 -9.85
CA ILE A 100 -27.76 10.91 -10.08
C ILE A 100 -27.01 10.30 -8.91
N ASP A 101 -26.41 9.14 -9.16
CA ASP A 101 -25.55 8.44 -8.19
C ASP A 101 -24.07 8.77 -8.45
N TRP A 102 -23.19 8.42 -7.51
CA TRP A 102 -21.75 8.51 -7.68
C TRP A 102 -21.23 7.49 -8.71
N TYR A 103 -20.12 7.81 -9.33
CA TYR A 103 -19.39 6.95 -10.27
C TYR A 103 -17.88 7.13 -10.11
N VAL A 104 -17.08 6.21 -10.66
CA VAL A 104 -15.63 6.28 -10.61
C VAL A 104 -15.14 7.31 -11.63
N LEU A 105 -14.28 8.24 -11.19
CA LEU A 105 -13.62 9.23 -12.04
C LEU A 105 -12.32 8.69 -12.63
N SER A 106 -11.50 8.12 -11.75
CA SER A 106 -10.20 7.56 -12.10
C SER A 106 -9.83 6.43 -11.15
N TRP A 107 -8.89 5.62 -11.60
CA TRP A 107 -8.13 4.73 -10.76
C TRP A 107 -6.64 4.85 -11.10
N SER A 108 -5.79 4.62 -10.11
CA SER A 108 -4.36 4.44 -10.29
C SER A 108 -3.91 3.19 -9.56
N ALA A 109 -2.95 2.50 -10.15
CA ALA A 109 -2.41 1.28 -9.59
C ALA A 109 -0.93 1.12 -9.93
N LYS A 110 -0.23 0.34 -9.12
CA LYS A 110 1.18 0.04 -9.32
C LYS A 110 1.47 -1.37 -8.82
N TRP A 111 2.12 -2.18 -9.64
CA TRP A 111 2.64 -3.45 -9.17
C TRP A 111 3.82 -3.19 -8.23
N LEU A 112 3.82 -3.87 -7.09
CA LEU A 112 4.96 -3.81 -6.18
C LEU A 112 6.20 -4.32 -6.92
N TYR A 113 7.29 -3.56 -6.87
CA TYR A 113 8.56 -3.79 -7.57
C TYR A 113 8.61 -3.39 -9.05
N ASP A 114 7.53 -2.93 -9.63
CA ASP A 114 7.54 -2.26 -10.92
C ASP A 114 7.82 -0.76 -10.73
N ASP A 115 8.36 -0.09 -11.73
CA ASP A 115 8.58 1.36 -11.70
C ASP A 115 7.39 2.12 -12.34
N GLU A 116 6.55 1.44 -13.09
CA GLU A 116 5.43 2.01 -13.83
C GLU A 116 4.19 2.19 -12.93
N VAL A 117 3.59 3.37 -12.99
CA VAL A 117 2.26 3.64 -12.41
C VAL A 117 1.23 3.57 -13.51
N LEU A 118 0.33 2.62 -13.40
CA LEU A 118 -0.80 2.45 -14.29
C LEU A 118 -1.97 3.32 -13.82
N SER A 119 -2.73 3.84 -14.75
CA SER A 119 -3.91 4.66 -14.43
C SER A 119 -4.89 4.68 -15.59
N ASP A 120 -6.11 5.02 -15.26
CA ASP A 120 -7.14 5.35 -16.24
C ASP A 120 -8.08 6.40 -15.64
N VAL A 121 -8.55 7.30 -16.47
CA VAL A 121 -9.44 8.39 -16.09
C VAL A 121 -10.55 8.52 -17.14
N LEU A 122 -11.71 9.02 -16.73
CA LEU A 122 -12.81 9.27 -17.66
C LEU A 122 -12.42 10.29 -18.74
N THR A 123 -12.91 10.10 -19.93
CA THR A 123 -12.93 11.16 -20.94
C THR A 123 -13.97 12.21 -20.57
N SER A 124 -13.88 13.42 -21.12
CA SER A 124 -14.87 14.50 -20.93
C SER A 124 -16.30 14.00 -21.19
N LYS A 125 -16.50 13.27 -22.29
CA LYS A 125 -17.81 12.71 -22.63
C LYS A 125 -18.32 11.70 -21.60
N GLU A 126 -17.47 10.77 -21.17
CA GLU A 126 -17.83 9.75 -20.16
C GLU A 126 -18.20 10.40 -18.82
N ALA A 127 -17.48 11.47 -18.42
CA ALA A 127 -17.74 12.20 -17.19
C ALA A 127 -19.13 12.89 -17.25
N ILE A 128 -19.45 13.57 -18.37
CA ILE A 128 -20.75 14.19 -18.60
C ILE A 128 -21.86 13.14 -18.66
N ASP A 129 -21.63 12.03 -19.36
CA ASP A 129 -22.57 10.91 -19.50
C ASP A 129 -22.68 10.07 -18.21
N ARG A 130 -21.81 10.30 -17.23
CA ARG A 130 -21.70 9.54 -15.98
C ARG A 130 -21.52 8.04 -16.22
N ASN A 131 -20.71 7.72 -17.23
CA ASN A 131 -20.45 6.35 -17.69
C ASN A 131 -19.01 5.94 -17.36
N ASP A 132 -18.84 5.19 -16.27
CA ASP A 132 -17.55 4.72 -15.81
C ASP A 132 -17.21 3.28 -16.27
N LYS A 133 -18.00 2.72 -17.19
CA LYS A 133 -17.85 1.30 -17.58
C LYS A 133 -16.46 0.99 -18.12
N ARG A 134 -15.91 1.82 -19.01
CA ARG A 134 -14.59 1.59 -19.62
C ARG A 134 -13.46 1.60 -18.58
N VAL A 135 -13.42 2.58 -17.69
CA VAL A 135 -12.39 2.66 -16.62
C VAL A 135 -12.55 1.52 -15.62
N LEU A 136 -13.75 1.01 -15.41
CA LEU A 136 -13.97 -0.18 -14.59
C LEU A 136 -13.50 -1.46 -15.27
N GLU A 137 -13.71 -1.61 -16.58
CA GLU A 137 -13.23 -2.74 -17.36
C GLU A 137 -11.69 -2.78 -17.43
N SER A 138 -11.04 -1.61 -17.49
CA SER A 138 -9.57 -1.52 -17.41
C SER A 138 -9.05 -1.86 -16.00
N ALA A 139 -9.69 -1.38 -14.94
CA ALA A 139 -9.36 -1.73 -13.56
C ALA A 139 -9.57 -3.22 -13.28
N TRP A 140 -10.66 -3.80 -13.83
CA TRP A 140 -10.99 -5.21 -13.64
C TRP A 140 -9.84 -6.14 -14.04
N LYS A 141 -9.15 -5.84 -15.15
CA LYS A 141 -8.02 -6.65 -15.64
C LYS A 141 -6.89 -6.74 -14.61
N LEU A 142 -6.57 -5.63 -13.94
CA LEU A 142 -5.53 -5.61 -12.90
C LEU A 142 -5.97 -6.33 -11.63
N LEU A 143 -7.24 -6.16 -11.25
CA LEU A 143 -7.80 -6.85 -10.09
C LEU A 143 -7.90 -8.36 -10.29
N ASP A 144 -8.17 -8.81 -11.52
CA ASP A 144 -8.23 -10.24 -11.88
C ASP A 144 -6.86 -10.92 -11.86
N GLU A 145 -5.80 -10.15 -12.15
CA GLU A 145 -4.42 -10.61 -12.10
C GLU A 145 -3.81 -10.59 -10.68
N ALA A 146 -4.38 -9.81 -9.76
CA ALA A 146 -3.76 -9.55 -8.46
C ALA A 146 -3.99 -10.70 -7.48
N ASP A 147 -2.91 -11.17 -6.83
CA ASP A 147 -2.99 -12.09 -5.69
C ASP A 147 -3.22 -11.34 -4.38
N ILE A 148 -2.64 -10.14 -4.26
CA ILE A 148 -2.75 -9.27 -3.08
C ILE A 148 -3.00 -7.85 -3.54
N ILE A 149 -4.01 -7.19 -2.96
CA ILE A 149 -4.29 -5.77 -3.19
C ILE A 149 -3.99 -4.98 -1.91
N ILE A 150 -3.24 -3.90 -2.07
CA ILE A 150 -2.91 -2.96 -1.00
C ILE A 150 -3.60 -1.64 -1.29
N ALA A 151 -4.38 -1.14 -0.33
CA ALA A 151 -5.06 0.13 -0.43
C ALA A 151 -5.18 0.79 0.95
N HIS A 152 -5.44 2.09 1.01
CA HIS A 152 -5.67 2.80 2.26
C HIS A 152 -7.16 2.99 2.52
N ASN A 153 -7.75 2.27 3.47
CA ASN A 153 -9.19 2.15 3.68
C ASN A 153 -9.90 1.35 2.55
N GLY A 154 -9.14 0.60 1.76
CA GLY A 154 -9.64 -0.08 0.58
C GLY A 154 -10.74 -1.09 0.84
N ASP A 155 -10.67 -1.80 1.96
CA ASP A 155 -11.71 -2.78 2.32
C ASP A 155 -13.09 -2.16 2.59
N LYS A 156 -13.14 -0.87 2.96
CA LYS A 156 -14.39 -0.15 3.21
C LYS A 156 -14.78 0.81 2.10
N PHE A 157 -13.81 1.29 1.33
CA PHE A 157 -14.02 2.29 0.29
C PHE A 157 -13.73 1.72 -1.10
N ASP A 158 -12.50 1.70 -1.56
CA ASP A 158 -12.12 1.43 -2.94
C ASP A 158 -12.73 0.14 -3.48
N LEU A 159 -12.45 -0.97 -2.82
CA LEU A 159 -12.88 -2.29 -3.28
C LEU A 159 -14.41 -2.48 -3.21
N ARG A 160 -15.06 -1.87 -2.23
CA ARG A 160 -16.53 -1.92 -2.16
C ARG A 160 -17.18 -1.06 -3.24
N LYS A 161 -16.63 0.13 -3.49
CA LYS A 161 -17.11 1.02 -4.53
C LYS A 161 -16.92 0.39 -5.91
N ILE A 162 -15.75 -0.13 -6.22
CA ILE A 162 -15.49 -0.86 -7.47
C ILE A 162 -16.48 -2.01 -7.65
N LYS A 163 -16.66 -2.86 -6.62
CA LYS A 163 -17.61 -3.98 -6.68
C LYS A 163 -19.06 -3.54 -6.91
N ALA A 164 -19.49 -2.45 -6.27
CA ALA A 164 -20.81 -1.89 -6.49
C ALA A 164 -21.00 -1.41 -7.95
N ARG A 165 -19.96 -0.78 -8.52
CA ARG A 165 -19.97 -0.34 -9.90
C ARG A 165 -19.84 -1.50 -10.89
N PHE A 166 -19.08 -2.55 -10.58
CA PHE A 166 -19.09 -3.80 -11.37
C PHE A 166 -20.50 -4.38 -11.46
N LEU A 167 -21.15 -4.53 -10.31
CA LEU A 167 -22.53 -5.03 -10.25
C LEU A 167 -23.49 -4.17 -11.09
N SER A 168 -23.44 -2.84 -10.98
CA SER A 168 -24.34 -1.94 -11.70
C SER A 168 -24.07 -1.88 -13.21
N ASN A 169 -22.83 -2.19 -13.63
CA ASN A 169 -22.42 -2.23 -15.05
C ASN A 169 -22.45 -3.64 -15.66
N GLY A 170 -22.88 -4.66 -14.90
CA GLY A 170 -22.90 -6.05 -15.37
C GLY A 170 -21.51 -6.67 -15.62
N ILE A 171 -20.49 -6.16 -14.91
CA ILE A 171 -19.12 -6.69 -14.96
C ILE A 171 -19.02 -7.81 -13.92
N MET A 172 -18.50 -8.97 -14.34
CA MET A 172 -18.31 -10.11 -13.44
C MET A 172 -17.25 -9.81 -12.36
N PRO A 173 -17.33 -10.45 -11.18
CA PRO A 173 -16.28 -10.29 -10.18
C PRO A 173 -14.93 -10.83 -10.71
N PRO A 174 -13.80 -10.19 -10.34
CA PRO A 174 -12.47 -10.72 -10.64
C PRO A 174 -12.17 -11.95 -9.79
N MET A 175 -11.06 -12.63 -10.10
CA MET A 175 -10.55 -13.76 -9.30
C MET A 175 -10.33 -13.35 -7.82
N PRO A 176 -10.43 -14.29 -6.88
CA PRO A 176 -10.24 -14.00 -5.47
C PRO A 176 -8.80 -13.54 -5.16
N TYR A 177 -8.68 -12.46 -4.42
CA TYR A 177 -7.42 -11.89 -3.95
C TYR A 177 -7.43 -11.69 -2.44
N LYS A 178 -6.24 -11.53 -1.84
CA LYS A 178 -6.08 -11.07 -0.45
C LYS A 178 -5.97 -9.56 -0.40
N THR A 179 -6.26 -8.97 0.76
CA THR A 179 -6.15 -7.51 0.93
C THR A 179 -5.24 -7.14 2.09
N ILE A 180 -4.53 -6.03 1.96
CA ILE A 180 -3.85 -5.32 3.04
C ILE A 180 -4.40 -3.90 3.07
N ASP A 181 -5.23 -3.61 4.06
CA ASP A 181 -5.75 -2.26 4.30
C ASP A 181 -4.81 -1.52 5.26
N THR A 182 -4.02 -0.59 4.72
CA THR A 182 -3.02 0.16 5.48
C THR A 182 -3.63 1.05 6.57
N LEU A 183 -4.90 1.48 6.43
CA LEU A 183 -5.63 2.17 7.50
C LEU A 183 -5.91 1.25 8.69
N LYS A 184 -6.29 0.00 8.43
CA LYS A 184 -6.49 -0.99 9.49
C LYS A 184 -5.18 -1.30 10.20
N VAL A 185 -4.09 -1.44 9.44
CA VAL A 185 -2.74 -1.63 10.00
C VAL A 185 -2.38 -0.44 10.90
N ALA A 186 -2.52 0.80 10.39
CA ALA A 186 -2.19 2.01 11.15
C ALA A 186 -2.98 2.07 12.48
N ARG A 187 -4.28 1.79 12.44
CA ARG A 187 -5.15 1.80 13.64
C ARG A 187 -4.85 0.69 14.63
N LYS A 188 -4.43 -0.47 14.15
CA LYS A 188 -4.18 -1.64 14.99
C LYS A 188 -2.81 -1.58 15.67
N GLU A 189 -1.78 -1.19 14.91
CA GLU A 189 -0.39 -1.34 15.36
C GLU A 189 0.17 -0.03 15.98
N PHE A 190 -0.47 1.14 15.73
CA PHE A 190 0.07 2.44 16.13
C PHE A 190 -0.99 3.35 16.76
N ALA A 191 -0.56 4.17 17.71
CA ALA A 191 -1.35 5.26 18.31
C ALA A 191 -0.98 6.59 17.62
N LEU A 192 -1.33 6.74 16.34
CA LEU A 192 -1.04 7.95 15.58
C LEU A 192 -2.08 9.03 15.85
N THR A 193 -1.66 10.32 15.81
CA THR A 193 -2.57 11.47 15.93
C THR A 193 -3.62 11.48 14.82
N SER A 194 -3.26 11.06 13.61
CA SER A 194 -4.19 10.87 12.49
C SER A 194 -3.79 9.64 11.68
N ASN A 195 -4.80 8.89 11.24
CA ASN A 195 -4.60 7.73 10.38
C ASN A 195 -4.89 8.03 8.90
N LYS A 196 -4.99 9.30 8.50
CA LYS A 196 -5.09 9.68 7.08
C LYS A 196 -3.77 9.38 6.37
N GLN A 197 -3.83 8.92 5.13
CA GLN A 197 -2.64 8.61 4.33
C GLN A 197 -1.66 9.77 4.27
N ASP A 198 -2.14 10.98 3.97
CA ASP A 198 -1.35 12.20 3.92
C ASP A 198 -0.60 12.49 5.24
N TYR A 199 -1.25 12.27 6.40
CA TYR A 199 -0.59 12.46 7.69
C TYR A 199 0.53 11.43 7.89
N ILE A 200 0.27 10.16 7.58
CA ILE A 200 1.24 9.07 7.77
C ILE A 200 2.43 9.24 6.82
N THR A 201 2.19 9.56 5.55
CA THR A 201 3.27 9.78 4.57
C THR A 201 4.16 10.95 4.96
N ARG A 202 3.59 12.05 5.46
CA ARG A 202 4.37 13.18 6.01
C ARG A 202 5.16 12.78 7.25
N LEU A 203 4.54 12.07 8.20
CA LEU A 203 5.22 11.60 9.42
C LEU A 203 6.42 10.70 9.11
N LEU A 204 6.29 9.85 8.09
CA LEU A 204 7.34 8.92 7.67
C LEU A 204 8.41 9.57 6.77
N GLY A 205 8.25 10.85 6.43
CA GLY A 205 9.17 11.57 5.55
C GLY A 205 9.22 11.00 4.12
N VAL A 206 8.12 10.36 3.70
CA VAL A 206 7.94 9.85 2.35
C VAL A 206 7.29 10.94 1.47
N GLN A 207 6.47 10.62 0.54
CA GLN A 207 5.93 11.58 -0.41
C GLN A 207 5.01 12.63 0.23
N LYS A 208 5.05 13.90 -0.27
CA LYS A 208 4.10 14.95 0.09
C LYS A 208 2.88 14.89 -0.83
N LYS A 209 1.68 14.96 -0.27
CA LYS A 209 0.43 14.98 -1.04
C LYS A 209 0.33 16.23 -1.93
N LEU A 210 -0.28 16.09 -3.10
CA LEU A 210 -0.64 17.23 -3.94
C LEU A 210 -1.84 17.97 -3.33
N ASP A 211 -1.78 19.29 -3.29
CA ASP A 211 -2.89 20.09 -2.80
C ASP A 211 -4.03 20.11 -3.83
N THR A 212 -5.24 19.76 -3.38
CA THR A 212 -6.46 19.77 -4.16
C THR A 212 -7.59 20.40 -3.35
N ASP A 213 -8.57 20.97 -4.02
CA ASP A 213 -9.80 21.45 -3.43
C ASP A 213 -11.02 20.69 -3.99
N PHE A 214 -12.17 20.89 -3.38
CA PHE A 214 -13.39 20.22 -3.80
C PHE A 214 -13.83 20.60 -5.22
N GLN A 215 -13.43 21.78 -5.71
CA GLN A 215 -13.77 22.24 -7.05
C GLN A 215 -13.23 21.32 -8.14
N LEU A 216 -12.08 20.69 -7.93
CA LEU A 216 -11.52 19.70 -8.86
C LEU A 216 -12.51 18.57 -9.19
N TRP A 217 -13.23 18.05 -8.19
CA TRP A 217 -14.25 17.01 -8.42
C TRP A 217 -15.45 17.56 -9.21
N VAL A 218 -15.86 18.79 -8.93
CA VAL A 218 -16.96 19.44 -9.66
C VAL A 218 -16.58 19.65 -11.13
N ASP A 219 -15.37 20.12 -11.39
CA ASP A 219 -14.88 20.36 -12.75
C ASP A 219 -14.72 19.04 -13.53
N CYS A 220 -14.25 17.98 -12.89
CA CYS A 220 -14.24 16.64 -13.48
C CYS A 220 -15.64 16.16 -13.86
N MET A 221 -16.63 16.36 -12.99
CA MET A 221 -18.03 15.98 -13.26
C MET A 221 -18.64 16.77 -14.43
N ASN A 222 -18.16 17.99 -14.66
CA ASN A 222 -18.55 18.84 -15.79
C ASN A 222 -17.79 18.50 -17.08
N GLY A 223 -16.90 17.52 -17.05
CA GLY A 223 -16.14 17.06 -18.20
C GLY A 223 -14.95 17.97 -18.59
N ASP A 224 -14.46 18.78 -17.64
CA ASP A 224 -13.26 19.59 -17.89
C ASP A 224 -12.04 18.68 -18.08
N THR A 225 -11.42 18.78 -19.24
CA THR A 225 -10.30 17.89 -19.64
C THR A 225 -9.05 18.12 -18.79
N GLU A 226 -8.77 19.36 -18.40
CA GLU A 226 -7.61 19.67 -17.58
C GLU A 226 -7.82 19.22 -16.12
N ALA A 227 -9.05 19.35 -15.62
CA ALA A 227 -9.42 18.83 -14.32
C ALA A 227 -9.29 17.29 -14.27
N LEU A 228 -9.72 16.58 -15.30
CA LEU A 228 -9.59 15.12 -15.41
C LEU A 228 -8.11 14.69 -15.44
N LYS A 229 -7.26 15.37 -16.20
CA LYS A 229 -5.81 15.13 -16.18
C LYS A 229 -5.19 15.38 -14.79
N LYS A 230 -5.57 16.48 -14.14
CA LYS A 230 -5.11 16.81 -12.79
C LYS A 230 -5.57 15.76 -11.77
N MET A 231 -6.79 15.23 -11.91
CA MET A 231 -7.33 14.14 -11.09
C MET A 231 -6.51 12.86 -11.26
N GLU A 232 -6.15 12.52 -12.50
CA GLU A 232 -5.30 11.36 -12.80
C GLU A 232 -3.91 11.49 -12.16
N GLU A 233 -3.26 12.64 -12.29
CA GLU A 233 -1.95 12.89 -11.67
C GLU A 233 -2.02 12.87 -10.13
N TYR A 234 -3.09 13.41 -9.55
CA TYR A 234 -3.36 13.35 -8.13
C TYR A 234 -3.48 11.89 -7.66
N ASN A 235 -4.27 11.08 -8.35
CA ASN A 235 -4.50 9.68 -8.01
C ASN A 235 -3.22 8.82 -8.18
N LYS A 236 -2.39 9.05 -9.24
CA LYS A 236 -1.06 8.43 -9.39
C LYS A 236 -0.14 8.75 -8.21
N HIS A 237 -0.18 9.99 -7.76
CA HIS A 237 0.64 10.44 -6.64
C HIS A 237 0.25 9.74 -5.34
N ASP A 238 -1.04 9.54 -5.08
CA ASP A 238 -1.52 8.84 -3.89
C ASP A 238 -1.07 7.36 -3.87
N VAL A 239 -1.04 6.68 -5.01
CA VAL A 239 -0.51 5.30 -5.14
C VAL A 239 0.99 5.21 -4.85
N LEU A 240 1.79 6.18 -5.30
CA LEU A 240 3.23 6.22 -4.98
C LEU A 240 3.47 6.42 -3.48
N GLY A 241 2.68 7.28 -2.85
CA GLY A 241 2.71 7.46 -1.39
C GLY A 241 2.25 6.22 -0.63
N LEU A 242 1.25 5.52 -1.14
CA LEU A 242 0.74 4.27 -0.58
C LEU A 242 1.82 3.17 -0.58
N GLU A 243 2.56 2.99 -1.68
CA GLU A 243 3.64 2.01 -1.76
C GLU A 243 4.73 2.30 -0.72
N GLN A 244 5.22 3.54 -0.68
CA GLN A 244 6.26 3.94 0.26
C GLN A 244 5.81 3.76 1.72
N MET A 245 4.57 4.12 2.02
CA MET A 245 3.96 3.92 3.34
C MET A 245 3.85 2.43 3.67
N TYR A 246 3.34 1.60 2.75
CA TYR A 246 3.24 0.16 2.95
C TYR A 246 4.60 -0.46 3.26
N LEU A 247 5.65 -0.12 2.52
CA LEU A 247 7.00 -0.65 2.73
C LEU A 247 7.52 -0.33 4.14
N LYS A 248 7.18 0.84 4.70
CA LYS A 248 7.53 1.21 6.08
C LYS A 248 6.67 0.50 7.13
N LEU A 249 5.40 0.27 6.85
CA LEU A 249 4.48 -0.43 7.75
C LEU A 249 4.65 -1.95 7.74
N ARG A 250 5.14 -2.52 6.65
CA ARG A 250 5.23 -3.97 6.40
C ARG A 250 5.84 -4.77 7.56
N PRO A 251 6.94 -4.35 8.23
CA PRO A 251 7.50 -5.09 9.36
C PRO A 251 6.56 -5.24 10.55
N TYR A 252 5.54 -4.41 10.65
CA TYR A 252 4.58 -4.38 11.76
C TYR A 252 3.26 -5.08 11.42
N ILE A 253 3.07 -5.57 10.19
CA ILE A 253 1.81 -6.20 9.77
C ILE A 253 1.74 -7.62 10.31
N SER A 254 1.01 -7.81 11.40
CA SER A 254 0.84 -9.12 12.04
C SER A 254 -0.01 -10.13 11.24
N GLY A 255 -0.84 -9.66 10.32
CA GLY A 255 -1.72 -10.47 9.45
C GLY A 255 -1.38 -10.37 7.97
N HIS A 256 -0.12 -10.18 7.62
CA HIS A 256 0.31 -10.15 6.22
C HIS A 256 -0.02 -11.49 5.53
N PRO A 257 -0.59 -11.49 4.30
CA PRO A 257 -0.72 -12.72 3.52
C PRO A 257 0.62 -13.43 3.41
N ASN A 258 0.63 -14.74 3.58
CA ASN A 258 1.87 -15.50 3.65
C ASN A 258 2.44 -15.77 2.25
N ILE A 259 3.39 -14.93 1.83
CA ILE A 259 4.07 -15.04 0.54
C ILE A 259 4.83 -16.38 0.41
N ALA A 260 5.42 -16.88 1.50
CA ALA A 260 6.13 -18.16 1.49
C ALA A 260 5.21 -19.34 1.13
N VAL A 261 3.94 -19.30 1.57
CA VAL A 261 2.93 -20.31 1.19
C VAL A 261 2.51 -20.13 -0.27
N MET A 262 2.38 -18.90 -0.77
CA MET A 262 2.03 -18.64 -2.16
C MET A 262 3.13 -19.07 -3.13
N MET A 263 4.40 -18.98 -2.72
CA MET A 263 5.56 -19.40 -3.51
C MET A 263 5.92 -20.89 -3.32
N GLU A 264 5.37 -21.55 -2.30
CA GLU A 264 5.76 -22.90 -1.86
C GLU A 264 7.27 -23.00 -1.53
N GLU A 265 7.85 -21.91 -1.06
CA GLU A 265 9.28 -21.81 -0.74
C GLU A 265 9.53 -21.41 0.73
N ASN A 266 10.70 -21.77 1.27
CA ASN A 266 11.09 -21.40 2.64
C ASN A 266 11.74 -20.01 2.68
N VAL A 267 10.92 -19.00 2.44
CA VAL A 267 11.30 -17.59 2.33
C VAL A 267 10.56 -16.73 3.36
N CYS A 268 10.83 -15.45 3.39
CA CYS A 268 10.11 -14.47 4.21
C CYS A 268 8.62 -14.43 3.85
N SER A 269 7.74 -14.65 4.82
CA SER A 269 6.29 -14.64 4.61
C SER A 269 5.72 -13.26 4.24
N SER A 270 6.49 -12.17 4.41
CA SER A 270 6.05 -10.80 4.12
C SER A 270 6.63 -10.20 2.84
N CYS A 271 7.77 -10.72 2.33
CA CYS A 271 8.41 -10.15 1.15
C CYS A 271 9.02 -11.18 0.18
N GLY A 272 9.01 -12.47 0.53
CA GLY A 272 9.56 -13.52 -0.32
C GLY A 272 11.09 -13.64 -0.31
N SER A 273 11.82 -12.84 0.47
CA SER A 273 13.28 -12.93 0.56
C SER A 273 13.71 -14.21 1.27
N ASP A 274 14.76 -14.86 0.76
CA ASP A 274 15.42 -16.03 1.37
C ASP A 274 16.36 -15.67 2.53
N SER A 275 16.67 -14.38 2.70
CA SER A 275 17.61 -13.87 3.69
C SER A 275 16.98 -13.75 5.07
N LEU A 276 16.88 -14.87 5.78
CA LEU A 276 16.33 -15.00 7.13
C LEU A 276 17.44 -15.31 8.15
N ASN A 277 17.63 -14.44 9.14
CA ASN A 277 18.63 -14.61 10.19
C ASN A 277 17.97 -14.96 11.52
N SER A 278 18.44 -16.04 12.16
CA SER A 278 18.10 -16.34 13.56
C SER A 278 18.67 -15.25 14.49
N VAL A 279 17.86 -14.83 15.46
CA VAL A 279 18.28 -13.85 16.47
C VAL A 279 18.65 -14.48 17.82
N GLY A 280 18.66 -15.82 17.89
CA GLY A 280 18.95 -16.54 19.13
C GLY A 280 17.89 -16.35 20.22
N LYS A 281 16.70 -15.84 19.85
CA LYS A 281 15.54 -15.64 20.73
C LYS A 281 14.38 -16.53 20.30
N TYR A 282 13.40 -16.65 21.17
CA TYR A 282 12.22 -17.49 20.95
C TYR A 282 10.93 -16.67 21.12
N TYR A 283 9.97 -17.01 20.29
CA TYR A 283 8.58 -16.59 20.46
C TYR A 283 7.83 -17.68 21.19
N TYR A 284 7.03 -17.30 22.16
CA TYR A 284 6.27 -18.23 23.01
C TYR A 284 4.77 -18.04 22.80
N THR A 285 4.06 -19.14 22.68
CA THR A 285 2.59 -19.19 22.78
C THR A 285 2.22 -19.87 24.09
N GLY A 286 0.94 -20.01 24.40
CA GLY A 286 0.47 -20.73 25.60
C GLY A 286 0.92 -22.19 25.67
N SER A 287 1.37 -22.80 24.55
CA SER A 287 1.73 -24.23 24.50
C SER A 287 2.95 -24.54 23.61
N SER A 288 3.61 -23.55 23.06
CA SER A 288 4.65 -23.79 22.05
C SER A 288 5.76 -22.75 22.12
N LYS A 289 6.95 -23.16 21.71
CA LYS A 289 8.15 -22.33 21.62
C LYS A 289 8.68 -22.41 20.20
N TYR A 290 8.91 -21.26 19.56
CA TYR A 290 9.39 -21.15 18.19
C TYR A 290 10.64 -20.29 18.14
N GLU A 291 11.63 -20.68 17.35
CA GLU A 291 12.79 -19.84 17.09
C GLU A 291 12.39 -18.59 16.29
N LEU A 292 12.94 -17.45 16.71
CA LEU A 292 12.65 -16.14 16.12
C LEU A 292 13.70 -15.80 15.06
N TYR A 293 13.23 -15.33 13.91
CA TYR A 293 14.04 -14.89 12.78
C TYR A 293 13.67 -13.47 12.39
N TYR A 294 14.63 -12.75 11.85
CA TYR A 294 14.38 -11.50 11.12
C TYR A 294 14.74 -11.67 9.66
N CYS A 295 13.90 -11.10 8.79
CA CYS A 295 14.20 -10.96 7.38
C CYS A 295 15.12 -9.76 7.16
N ASN A 296 16.28 -9.96 6.51
CA ASN A 296 17.17 -8.86 6.16
C ASN A 296 16.61 -7.99 5.02
N GLY A 297 15.69 -8.52 4.21
CA GLY A 297 15.09 -7.78 3.10
C GLY A 297 14.04 -6.76 3.54
N CYS A 298 13.16 -7.12 4.48
CA CYS A 298 12.06 -6.24 4.90
C CYS A 298 12.00 -5.95 6.40
N MET A 299 12.93 -6.48 7.18
CA MET A 299 13.01 -6.35 8.64
C MET A 299 11.81 -6.93 9.41
N SER A 300 10.94 -7.70 8.77
CA SER A 300 9.82 -8.36 9.45
C SER A 300 10.31 -9.49 10.35
N PRO A 301 9.77 -9.62 11.57
CA PRO A 301 10.02 -10.75 12.44
C PRO A 301 9.23 -11.98 12.00
N HIS A 302 9.85 -13.16 12.07
CA HIS A 302 9.23 -14.42 11.67
C HIS A 302 9.52 -15.52 12.69
N ILE A 303 8.62 -16.50 12.73
CA ILE A 303 8.84 -17.77 13.44
C ILE A 303 8.79 -18.91 12.43
N ARG A 304 9.62 -19.93 12.63
CA ARG A 304 9.50 -21.16 11.85
C ARG A 304 8.40 -22.06 12.41
N GLY A 305 7.69 -22.76 11.53
CA GLY A 305 6.54 -23.59 11.89
C GLY A 305 6.87 -24.80 12.79
N LYS A 306 8.16 -25.11 13.03
CA LYS A 306 8.57 -26.20 13.91
C LYS A 306 8.52 -25.75 15.36
N ASN A 307 7.71 -26.44 16.17
CA ASN A 307 7.68 -26.24 17.61
C ASN A 307 8.95 -26.80 18.26
N ASN A 308 9.66 -25.96 19.03
CA ASN A 308 10.92 -26.30 19.69
C ASN A 308 10.76 -26.67 21.17
N VAL A 309 9.55 -27.06 21.60
CA VAL A 309 9.34 -27.61 22.95
C VAL A 309 9.90 -29.03 22.99
N SER A 310 10.96 -29.24 23.79
CA SER A 310 11.70 -30.48 23.84
C SER A 310 11.04 -31.60 24.67
N GLU A 311 10.12 -31.22 25.58
CA GLU A 311 9.47 -32.17 26.48
C GLU A 311 7.92 -32.03 26.39
N LYS A 312 7.27 -33.18 26.21
CA LYS A 312 5.79 -33.27 26.10
C LYS A 312 5.03 -32.95 27.38
N ASN A 313 5.70 -32.80 28.52
CA ASN A 313 5.09 -32.73 29.85
C ASN A 313 5.10 -31.34 30.51
N ILE A 314 5.54 -30.29 29.81
CA ILE A 314 5.55 -28.92 30.35
C ILE A 314 4.28 -28.16 29.93
N PHE A 315 3.12 -28.68 30.28
CA PHE A 315 1.85 -28.03 29.95
C PHE A 315 1.02 -27.70 31.19
N VAL A 316 1.54 -26.82 32.03
CA VAL A 316 0.70 -26.15 33.02
C VAL A 316 0.08 -24.92 32.34
N ARG A 317 -1.23 -24.96 32.10
CA ARG A 317 -1.99 -23.80 31.57
C ARG A 317 -2.73 -23.11 32.70
N SER A 318 -2.78 -21.78 32.70
CA SER A 318 -3.70 -21.06 33.57
C SER A 318 -5.14 -21.45 33.19
N ALA A 319 -5.92 -21.84 34.16
CA ALA A 319 -7.37 -22.08 34.02
C ALA A 319 -8.19 -20.79 34.19
N ALA A 320 -7.56 -19.67 34.50
CA ALA A 320 -8.26 -18.39 34.57
C ALA A 320 -8.65 -17.96 33.14
N LYS A 321 -9.96 -17.69 32.98
CA LYS A 321 -10.54 -17.12 31.76
C LYS A 321 -10.46 -15.62 31.79
#